data_d5e5c419ae34368b4e0195946621b966
#
_entry.id   d5e5c419ae34368b4e0195946621b966
#
_cell.length_a   1.000
_cell.length_b   1.000
_cell.length_c   1.000
_cell.angle_alpha   90.00
_cell.angle_beta   90.00
_cell.angle_gamma   90.00
#
_symmetry.space_group_name_H-M   'P 1'
#
loop_
_entity.id
_entity.type
_entity.pdbx_description
1 polymer ?
#
loop_
_entity_poly.entity_id
_entity_poly.type
_entity_poly.pdbx_seq_one_letter_code
_entity_poly.pdbx_strand_id
1 'polypeptide(L)'
;MKTSIKLFFTVALTLLLFGSCVNDDVPNGGKSAIKYARIALNANLSSSFNDVDSLSNITVKLHNVSTGRDTLVVVSAIKVPNNGTEVAQTIALDTIRVAEGLYNIDLEAKACYSNKLKTRSIVRGNLMNQTLVQGGGTELPVVGIDMFFPNMGNGFVIAEIFAARTIRDSGDPYTGDQYFRITNNSDEVLYADGLFIGESAFQQMIHQDYKPYILDKETPVQYLTKVPGMHGKDHKYPVQPGASLIICDNAINHKTPERNPNSFDLSKANFEWYDESTNPKVTDIDNPEVPNMERLYTYSRTIWGPHDRGFYSYIIGFLGVDNQTFTTDESYQYDYSYKFTYGTTVKDMKFHAVKVPNTWITDAVVLAIKDQKKWNVISSTLDNGYAWFSKVDHDKQRYGKAVRRKYDSKAHKLIDTNDSQRDFETVKADPWYVFK
;
A
#
# COMPACT_ATOMS: atom_id res chain seq x y z
N MET A 1 36.34 -71.95 12.37
CA MET A 1 36.26 -71.29 13.68
C MET A 1 35.85 -69.84 13.45
N LYS A 2 34.82 -69.40 14.16
CA LYS A 2 34.21 -68.08 14.26
C LYS A 2 33.21 -67.77 13.14
N THR A 3 32.03 -68.12 13.45
CA THR A 3 30.73 -67.76 12.88
C THR A 3 30.42 -66.28 13.11
N SER A 4 30.07 -65.55 12.07
CA SER A 4 29.52 -64.17 12.17
C SER A 4 28.05 -64.21 11.86
N ILE A 5 27.23 -63.95 12.86
CA ILE A 5 25.78 -63.80 12.80
C ILE A 5 25.49 -62.43 12.25
N LYS A 6 24.77 -62.36 11.10
CA LYS A 6 24.17 -61.13 10.59
C LYS A 6 22.84 -60.92 11.28
N LEU A 7 22.76 -59.86 12.08
CA LEU A 7 21.54 -59.40 12.72
C LEU A 7 20.81 -58.45 11.77
N PHE A 8 19.66 -58.88 11.26
CA PHE A 8 18.72 -58.01 10.53
C PHE A 8 17.96 -57.16 11.55
N PHE A 9 18.19 -55.87 11.56
CA PHE A 9 17.33 -54.91 12.27
C PHE A 9 16.20 -54.47 11.34
N THR A 10 15.03 -55.00 11.61
CA THR A 10 13.75 -54.49 11.04
C THR A 10 13.35 -53.30 11.90
N VAL A 11 13.46 -52.09 11.35
CA VAL A 11 12.93 -50.87 11.99
C VAL A 11 11.44 -50.80 11.69
N ALA A 12 10.64 -51.17 12.69
CA ALA A 12 9.21 -50.88 12.69
C ALA A 12 9.00 -49.41 13.04
N LEU A 13 8.54 -48.62 12.06
CA LEU A 13 8.16 -47.20 12.23
C LEU A 13 6.81 -47.15 12.96
N THR A 14 6.84 -47.05 14.28
CA THR A 14 5.67 -46.74 15.10
C THR A 14 5.39 -45.26 15.05
N LEU A 15 4.33 -44.88 14.35
CA LEU A 15 3.70 -43.54 14.44
C LEU A 15 3.17 -43.37 15.88
N LEU A 16 3.89 -42.64 16.69
CA LEU A 16 3.38 -42.11 17.95
C LEU A 16 2.56 -40.88 17.66
N LEU A 17 1.24 -41.03 17.60
CA LEU A 17 0.28 -39.94 17.74
C LEU A 17 0.38 -39.42 19.18
N PHE A 18 1.07 -38.32 19.35
CA PHE A 18 0.98 -37.54 20.58
C PHE A 18 -0.35 -36.82 20.59
N GLY A 19 -1.39 -37.45 21.11
CA GLY A 19 -2.56 -36.77 21.63
C GLY A 19 -2.14 -36.01 22.87
N SER A 20 -1.80 -34.75 22.73
CA SER A 20 -1.71 -33.84 23.87
C SER A 20 -3.12 -33.53 24.35
N CYS A 21 -3.62 -34.34 25.29
CA CYS A 21 -4.72 -33.92 26.16
C CYS A 21 -4.16 -32.89 27.14
N VAL A 22 -4.26 -31.62 26.80
CA VAL A 22 -4.23 -30.56 27.78
C VAL A 22 -5.62 -30.54 28.41
N ASN A 23 -5.75 -31.10 29.61
CA ASN A 23 -6.91 -30.81 30.46
C ASN A 23 -6.75 -29.37 30.95
N ASP A 24 -7.28 -28.41 30.19
CA ASP A 24 -7.62 -27.12 30.73
C ASP A 24 -8.99 -27.26 31.40
N ASP A 25 -8.98 -27.38 32.72
CA ASP A 25 -10.11 -27.08 33.57
C ASP A 25 -10.40 -25.57 33.50
N VAL A 26 -10.96 -25.12 32.38
CA VAL A 26 -11.58 -23.81 32.25
C VAL A 26 -13.02 -23.98 32.71
N PRO A 27 -13.47 -23.24 33.74
CA PRO A 27 -14.87 -23.27 34.15
C PRO A 27 -15.76 -22.94 32.96
N ASN A 28 -16.73 -23.79 32.66
CA ASN A 28 -17.81 -23.73 31.67
C ASN A 28 -18.10 -22.34 31.07
N GLY A 29 -17.23 -21.82 30.27
CA GLY A 29 -17.52 -20.75 29.32
C GLY A 29 -18.05 -21.41 28.05
N GLY A 30 -19.34 -21.48 27.88
CA GLY A 30 -19.97 -22.05 26.68
C GLY A 30 -19.29 -21.47 25.44
N LYS A 31 -18.78 -22.35 24.54
CA LYS A 31 -18.32 -21.94 23.20
C LYS A 31 -19.49 -21.18 22.59
N SER A 32 -19.40 -19.86 22.52
CA SER A 32 -20.41 -19.05 21.83
C SER A 32 -20.52 -19.59 20.40
N ALA A 33 -21.70 -20.13 20.07
CA ALA A 33 -21.93 -20.65 18.73
C ALA A 33 -21.69 -19.55 17.71
N ILE A 34 -20.87 -19.84 16.68
CA ILE A 34 -20.61 -18.87 15.61
C ILE A 34 -21.96 -18.53 14.97
N LYS A 35 -22.35 -17.27 15.10
CA LYS A 35 -23.52 -16.73 14.40
C LYS A 35 -23.18 -16.44 12.95
N TYR A 36 -24.16 -16.65 12.08
CA TYR A 36 -24.03 -16.39 10.65
C TYR A 36 -25.08 -15.39 10.20
N ALA A 37 -24.65 -14.47 9.32
CA ALA A 37 -25.54 -13.54 8.64
C ALA A 37 -25.70 -13.94 7.17
N ARG A 38 -26.92 -13.76 6.63
CA ARG A 38 -27.18 -13.74 5.17
C ARG A 38 -27.19 -12.29 4.73
N ILE A 39 -26.36 -11.94 3.75
CA ILE A 39 -26.13 -10.57 3.30
C ILE A 39 -26.31 -10.52 1.78
N ALA A 40 -27.08 -9.56 1.30
CA ALA A 40 -27.14 -9.24 -0.12
C ALA A 40 -25.97 -8.30 -0.48
N LEU A 41 -25.21 -8.67 -1.50
CA LEU A 41 -24.13 -7.85 -2.05
C LEU A 41 -24.59 -7.14 -3.30
N ASN A 42 -24.38 -5.83 -3.36
CA ASN A 42 -24.70 -5.00 -4.51
C ASN A 42 -23.45 -4.24 -4.96
N ALA A 43 -23.32 -3.98 -6.27
CA ALA A 43 -22.39 -3.04 -6.85
C ALA A 43 -23.10 -1.73 -7.17
N ASN A 44 -22.58 -0.62 -6.71
CA ASN A 44 -23.03 0.71 -7.05
C ASN A 44 -22.15 1.28 -8.15
N LEU A 45 -22.72 1.63 -9.28
CA LEU A 45 -22.05 2.15 -10.46
C LEU A 45 -22.34 3.64 -10.61
N SER A 46 -21.29 4.45 -10.72
CA SER A 46 -21.39 5.87 -11.03
C SER A 46 -21.66 6.09 -12.53
N SER A 47 -21.85 7.34 -12.94
CA SER A 47 -22.02 7.74 -14.35
C SER A 47 -20.84 7.35 -15.25
N SER A 48 -19.64 7.10 -14.67
CA SER A 48 -18.48 6.61 -15.42
C SER A 48 -18.67 5.23 -16.04
N PHE A 49 -19.71 4.49 -15.64
CA PHE A 49 -20.08 3.17 -16.16
C PHE A 49 -21.17 3.21 -17.25
N ASN A 50 -21.63 4.37 -17.67
CA ASN A 50 -22.77 4.49 -18.61
C ASN A 50 -22.55 3.83 -19.97
N ASP A 51 -21.32 3.63 -20.38
CA ASP A 51 -20.97 2.97 -21.64
C ASP A 51 -20.44 1.53 -21.45
N VAL A 52 -20.50 1.00 -20.23
CA VAL A 52 -20.18 -0.39 -19.91
C VAL A 52 -21.40 -1.27 -20.18
N ASP A 53 -21.25 -2.29 -21.02
CA ASP A 53 -22.35 -3.22 -21.33
C ASP A 53 -22.51 -4.33 -20.28
N SER A 54 -21.39 -4.78 -19.73
CA SER A 54 -21.39 -5.86 -18.72
C SER A 54 -20.15 -5.83 -17.86
N LEU A 55 -20.29 -6.41 -16.67
CA LEU A 55 -19.19 -6.78 -15.79
C LEU A 55 -18.97 -8.30 -15.89
N SER A 56 -17.72 -8.71 -16.04
CA SER A 56 -17.32 -10.12 -16.10
C SER A 56 -16.16 -10.42 -15.15
N ASN A 57 -15.88 -11.70 -14.86
CA ASN A 57 -14.84 -12.11 -13.93
C ASN A 57 -14.97 -11.43 -12.57
N ILE A 58 -16.22 -11.35 -12.07
CA ILE A 58 -16.52 -10.64 -10.83
C ILE A 58 -16.09 -11.53 -9.67
N THR A 59 -15.21 -11.00 -8.82
CA THR A 59 -14.77 -11.65 -7.58
C THR A 59 -14.95 -10.70 -6.40
N VAL A 60 -15.54 -11.22 -5.32
CA VAL A 60 -15.67 -10.47 -4.05
C VAL A 60 -14.93 -11.24 -2.98
N LYS A 61 -13.90 -10.64 -2.43
CA LYS A 61 -13.12 -11.15 -1.30
C LYS A 61 -13.59 -10.48 -0.03
N LEU A 62 -14.00 -11.28 0.96
CA LEU A 62 -14.37 -10.82 2.29
C LEU A 62 -13.31 -11.31 3.27
N HIS A 63 -12.55 -10.38 3.82
CA HIS A 63 -11.56 -10.66 4.85
C HIS A 63 -12.13 -10.36 6.23
N ASN A 64 -12.31 -11.38 7.07
CA ASN A 64 -12.74 -11.19 8.44
C ASN A 64 -11.59 -10.63 9.28
N VAL A 65 -11.73 -9.39 9.73
CA VAL A 65 -10.67 -8.65 10.45
C VAL A 65 -10.30 -9.30 11.78
N SER A 66 -11.29 -9.92 12.45
CA SER A 66 -11.07 -10.52 13.76
C SER A 66 -10.41 -11.90 13.70
N THR A 67 -10.74 -12.69 12.68
CA THR A 67 -10.25 -14.08 12.55
C THR A 67 -9.13 -14.25 11.54
N GLY A 68 -8.90 -13.25 10.69
CA GLY A 68 -7.97 -13.31 9.57
C GLY A 68 -8.39 -14.25 8.43
N ARG A 69 -9.65 -14.73 8.41
CA ARG A 69 -10.13 -15.67 7.40
C ARG A 69 -10.70 -14.94 6.19
N ASP A 70 -10.36 -15.44 5.03
CA ASP A 70 -10.89 -14.97 3.75
C ASP A 70 -12.06 -15.85 3.27
N THR A 71 -13.07 -15.20 2.69
CA THR A 71 -14.15 -15.82 1.93
C THR A 71 -14.13 -15.24 0.53
N LEU A 72 -14.05 -16.07 -0.50
CA LEU A 72 -14.07 -15.65 -1.90
C LEU A 72 -15.43 -16.02 -2.53
N VAL A 73 -16.08 -15.02 -3.12
CA VAL A 73 -17.31 -15.18 -3.89
C VAL A 73 -17.01 -14.89 -5.36
N VAL A 74 -17.36 -15.82 -6.23
CA VAL A 74 -17.25 -15.66 -7.68
C VAL A 74 -18.65 -15.48 -8.25
N VAL A 75 -18.88 -14.36 -8.91
CA VAL A 75 -20.20 -14.00 -9.46
C VAL A 75 -20.17 -14.15 -10.98
N SER A 76 -21.24 -14.65 -11.55
CA SER A 76 -21.41 -14.74 -13.01
C SER A 76 -21.39 -13.35 -13.64
N ALA A 77 -21.08 -13.29 -14.95
CA ALA A 77 -21.14 -12.03 -15.67
C ALA A 77 -22.54 -11.39 -15.61
N ILE A 78 -22.58 -10.09 -15.36
CA ILE A 78 -23.81 -9.30 -15.18
C ILE A 78 -23.88 -8.22 -16.26
N LYS A 79 -25.03 -8.09 -16.90
CA LYS A 79 -25.29 -6.93 -17.78
C LYS A 79 -25.46 -5.66 -16.96
N VAL A 80 -24.83 -4.57 -17.40
CA VAL A 80 -25.05 -3.24 -16.86
C VAL A 80 -26.29 -2.67 -17.58
N PRO A 81 -27.34 -2.27 -16.87
CA PRO A 81 -28.51 -1.67 -17.50
C PRO A 81 -28.09 -0.35 -18.15
N ASN A 82 -28.25 -0.26 -19.46
CA ASN A 82 -27.93 0.99 -20.19
C ASN A 82 -29.23 1.78 -20.37
N ASN A 83 -29.56 2.64 -19.41
CA ASN A 83 -30.84 3.38 -19.39
C ASN A 83 -30.75 4.74 -20.07
N GLY A 84 -29.61 5.10 -20.70
CA GLY A 84 -29.44 6.37 -21.40
C GLY A 84 -29.48 7.62 -20.51
N THR A 85 -29.51 7.44 -19.19
CA THR A 85 -29.54 8.53 -18.20
C THR A 85 -28.25 8.49 -17.37
N GLU A 86 -27.70 9.66 -17.10
CA GLU A 86 -26.50 9.87 -16.27
C GLU A 86 -26.76 9.60 -14.77
N VAL A 87 -27.47 8.52 -14.43
CA VAL A 87 -27.86 8.22 -13.05
C VAL A 87 -27.03 7.05 -12.53
N ALA A 88 -26.57 7.19 -11.29
CA ALA A 88 -25.94 6.09 -10.57
C ALA A 88 -26.87 4.86 -10.51
N GLN A 89 -26.32 3.66 -10.74
CA GLN A 89 -27.08 2.42 -10.82
C GLN A 89 -26.60 1.46 -9.74
N THR A 90 -27.53 0.68 -9.20
CA THR A 90 -27.20 -0.41 -8.27
C THR A 90 -27.52 -1.74 -8.92
N ILE A 91 -26.56 -2.65 -8.92
CA ILE A 91 -26.69 -4.00 -9.50
C ILE A 91 -26.53 -5.03 -8.38
N ALA A 92 -27.50 -5.94 -8.27
CA ALA A 92 -27.39 -7.08 -7.36
C ALA A 92 -26.30 -8.04 -7.85
N LEU A 93 -25.39 -8.42 -6.96
CA LEU A 93 -24.31 -9.36 -7.24
C LEU A 93 -24.69 -10.78 -6.81
N ASP A 94 -24.86 -10.99 -5.50
CA ASP A 94 -25.16 -12.29 -4.92
C ASP A 94 -25.71 -12.15 -3.49
N THR A 95 -26.22 -13.24 -2.93
CA THR A 95 -26.56 -13.35 -1.52
C THR A 95 -25.65 -14.38 -0.87
N ILE A 96 -24.87 -13.93 0.09
CA ILE A 96 -23.84 -14.74 0.76
C ILE A 96 -24.23 -15.07 2.20
N ARG A 97 -23.62 -16.15 2.74
CA ARG A 97 -23.71 -16.51 4.14
C ARG A 97 -22.31 -16.49 4.76
N VAL A 98 -22.07 -15.60 5.70
CA VAL A 98 -20.79 -15.42 6.39
C VAL A 98 -20.98 -15.41 7.91
N ALA A 99 -19.91 -15.69 8.68
CA ALA A 99 -19.93 -15.48 10.11
C ALA A 99 -20.19 -14.00 10.43
N GLU A 100 -20.97 -13.70 11.47
CA GLU A 100 -21.10 -12.31 11.92
C GLU A 100 -19.73 -11.75 12.34
N GLY A 101 -19.46 -10.50 12.01
CA GLY A 101 -18.20 -9.87 12.36
C GLY A 101 -17.86 -8.63 11.54
N LEU A 102 -16.63 -8.18 11.71
CA LEU A 102 -16.06 -7.05 11.00
C LEU A 102 -15.29 -7.54 9.79
N TYR A 103 -15.55 -6.96 8.61
CA TYR A 103 -14.98 -7.39 7.34
C TYR A 103 -14.38 -6.24 6.54
N ASN A 104 -13.26 -6.51 5.87
CA ASN A 104 -12.83 -5.75 4.71
C ASN A 104 -13.30 -6.50 3.47
N ILE A 105 -13.94 -5.78 2.53
CA ILE A 105 -14.56 -6.36 1.34
C ILE A 105 -13.92 -5.72 0.12
N ASP A 106 -13.32 -6.53 -0.75
CA ASP A 106 -12.72 -6.10 -2.01
C ASP A 106 -13.47 -6.77 -3.16
N LEU A 107 -13.87 -5.96 -4.15
CA LEU A 107 -14.49 -6.41 -5.37
C LEU A 107 -13.58 -6.07 -6.57
N GLU A 108 -13.30 -7.04 -7.41
CA GLU A 108 -12.64 -6.84 -8.70
C GLU A 108 -13.49 -7.43 -9.82
N ALA A 109 -13.62 -6.73 -10.93
CA ALA A 109 -14.32 -7.18 -12.11
C ALA A 109 -13.68 -6.64 -13.38
N LYS A 110 -14.10 -7.13 -14.54
CA LYS A 110 -13.74 -6.58 -15.86
C LYS A 110 -14.96 -5.91 -16.48
N ALA A 111 -14.84 -4.61 -16.76
CA ALA A 111 -15.79 -3.90 -17.60
C ALA A 111 -15.65 -4.34 -19.06
N CYS A 112 -16.76 -4.68 -19.71
CA CYS A 112 -16.81 -5.08 -21.11
C CYS A 112 -17.67 -4.07 -21.88
N TYR A 113 -17.23 -3.74 -23.09
CA TYR A 113 -17.85 -2.76 -23.96
C TYR A 113 -18.23 -3.42 -25.31
N SER A 114 -19.38 -3.10 -25.86
CA SER A 114 -19.77 -3.50 -27.22
C SER A 114 -18.94 -2.78 -28.29
N ASN A 115 -18.46 -1.58 -27.99
CA ASN A 115 -17.57 -0.85 -28.86
C ASN A 115 -16.19 -1.50 -28.88
N LYS A 116 -15.79 -2.10 -30.01
CA LYS A 116 -14.52 -2.77 -30.22
C LYS A 116 -13.28 -1.86 -30.09
N LEU A 117 -13.47 -0.54 -30.08
CA LEU A 117 -12.39 0.45 -29.88
C LEU A 117 -12.03 0.63 -28.40
N LYS A 118 -12.92 0.20 -27.48
CA LYS A 118 -12.63 0.21 -26.04
C LYS A 118 -12.13 -1.15 -25.58
N THR A 119 -11.00 -1.15 -24.92
CA THR A 119 -10.42 -2.36 -24.32
C THR A 119 -11.12 -2.68 -23.01
N ARG A 120 -11.16 -3.98 -22.67
CA ARG A 120 -11.64 -4.43 -21.35
C ARG A 120 -10.80 -3.79 -20.26
N SER A 121 -11.44 -3.09 -19.33
CA SER A 121 -10.82 -2.41 -18.21
C SER A 121 -11.11 -3.14 -16.91
N ILE A 122 -10.13 -3.18 -16.01
CA ILE A 122 -10.36 -3.62 -14.64
C ILE A 122 -11.16 -2.55 -13.92
N VAL A 123 -12.13 -2.97 -13.13
CA VAL A 123 -12.89 -2.12 -12.21
C VAL A 123 -12.83 -2.72 -10.81
N ARG A 124 -12.84 -1.87 -9.82
CA ARG A 124 -12.72 -2.27 -8.41
C ARG A 124 -13.76 -1.57 -7.57
N GLY A 125 -14.02 -2.14 -6.40
CA GLY A 125 -14.77 -1.53 -5.33
C GLY A 125 -14.28 -2.10 -4.00
N ASN A 126 -14.36 -1.32 -2.93
CA ASN A 126 -13.99 -1.81 -1.63
C ASN A 126 -14.83 -1.19 -0.52
N LEU A 127 -14.91 -1.92 0.59
CA LEU A 127 -15.43 -1.43 1.86
C LEU A 127 -14.50 -1.93 2.96
N MET A 128 -14.10 -1.04 3.83
CA MET A 128 -13.23 -1.36 4.95
C MET A 128 -14.04 -1.35 6.26
N ASN A 129 -13.70 -2.25 7.18
CA ASN A 129 -14.33 -2.34 8.51
C ASN A 129 -15.88 -2.40 8.48
N GLN A 130 -16.42 -3.10 7.50
CA GLN A 130 -17.86 -3.28 7.36
C GLN A 130 -18.35 -4.33 8.37
N THR A 131 -19.27 -3.93 9.24
CA THR A 131 -19.93 -4.86 10.19
C THR A 131 -21.00 -5.66 9.47
N LEU A 132 -20.84 -6.98 9.40
CA LEU A 132 -21.81 -7.90 8.84
C LEU A 132 -22.50 -8.66 9.96
N VAL A 133 -23.80 -8.39 10.14
CA VAL A 133 -24.64 -9.04 11.14
C VAL A 133 -26.02 -9.39 10.54
N GLN A 134 -26.65 -10.43 11.02
CA GLN A 134 -28.02 -10.76 10.62
C GLN A 134 -28.98 -9.67 11.12
N GLY A 135 -29.74 -9.08 10.20
CA GLY A 135 -30.80 -8.14 10.56
C GLY A 135 -31.91 -8.82 11.38
N GLY A 136 -32.54 -8.05 12.26
CA GLY A 136 -33.65 -8.53 13.09
C GLY A 136 -35.01 -8.66 12.37
N GLY A 137 -35.07 -8.33 11.07
CA GLY A 137 -36.27 -8.35 10.25
C GLY A 137 -36.31 -9.49 9.21
N THR A 138 -37.35 -9.48 8.38
CA THR A 138 -37.53 -10.41 7.26
C THR A 138 -36.67 -10.04 6.03
N GLU A 139 -36.20 -8.79 5.96
CA GLU A 139 -35.36 -8.32 4.87
C GLU A 139 -33.89 -8.64 5.12
N LEU A 140 -33.17 -8.97 4.02
CA LEU A 140 -31.76 -9.23 4.08
C LEU A 140 -30.99 -7.89 4.23
N PRO A 141 -30.00 -7.81 5.12
CA PRO A 141 -29.07 -6.68 5.12
C PRO A 141 -28.39 -6.57 3.75
N VAL A 142 -28.31 -5.35 3.22
CA VAL A 142 -27.72 -5.05 1.91
C VAL A 142 -26.40 -4.35 2.12
N VAL A 143 -25.34 -4.82 1.45
CA VAL A 143 -24.03 -4.18 1.39
C VAL A 143 -23.80 -3.69 -0.02
N GLY A 144 -23.81 -2.37 -0.21
CA GLY A 144 -23.51 -1.71 -1.49
C GLY A 144 -22.02 -1.38 -1.58
N ILE A 145 -21.38 -1.82 -2.66
CA ILE A 145 -19.95 -1.60 -2.92
C ILE A 145 -19.84 -0.62 -4.08
N ASP A 146 -19.29 0.56 -3.82
CA ASP A 146 -19.10 1.57 -4.86
C ASP A 146 -17.97 1.15 -5.79
N MET A 147 -18.31 1.06 -7.10
CA MET A 147 -17.38 0.65 -8.15
C MET A 147 -16.71 1.84 -8.81
N PHE A 148 -15.44 1.69 -9.17
CA PHE A 148 -14.67 2.72 -9.85
C PHE A 148 -13.66 2.08 -10.82
N PHE A 149 -13.20 2.89 -11.78
CA PHE A 149 -12.06 2.56 -12.62
C PHE A 149 -10.78 2.99 -11.88
N PRO A 150 -9.92 2.05 -11.47
CA PRO A 150 -8.67 2.41 -10.83
C PRO A 150 -7.77 3.16 -11.82
N ASN A 151 -6.96 4.09 -11.30
CA ASN A 151 -5.92 4.71 -12.10
C ASN A 151 -4.82 3.66 -12.34
N MET A 152 -4.71 3.17 -13.56
CA MET A 152 -3.83 2.06 -13.94
C MET A 152 -2.63 2.61 -14.69
N GLY A 153 -1.72 3.28 -13.98
CA GLY A 153 -0.39 3.57 -14.47
C GLY A 153 -0.27 4.50 -15.68
N ASN A 154 -1.32 5.27 -16.00
CA ASN A 154 -1.22 6.28 -17.05
C ASN A 154 -0.90 7.65 -16.44
N GLY A 155 0.31 7.80 -15.95
CA GLY A 155 0.74 9.00 -15.25
C GLY A 155 2.09 8.81 -14.59
N PHE A 156 2.36 9.53 -13.53
CA PHE A 156 3.50 9.25 -12.68
C PHE A 156 3.25 8.00 -11.83
N VAL A 157 4.23 7.09 -11.85
CA VAL A 157 4.22 5.88 -11.01
C VAL A 157 5.52 5.75 -10.23
N ILE A 158 5.45 5.16 -9.05
CA ILE A 158 6.62 4.81 -8.25
C ILE A 158 7.30 3.61 -8.92
N ALA A 159 8.47 3.84 -9.50
CA ALA A 159 9.24 2.82 -10.21
C ALA A 159 10.17 2.03 -9.29
N GLU A 160 10.74 2.68 -8.26
CA GLU A 160 11.62 2.03 -7.28
C GLU A 160 11.59 2.78 -5.96
N ILE A 161 11.61 2.02 -4.86
CA ILE A 161 11.80 2.55 -3.51
C ILE A 161 13.01 1.87 -2.90
N PHE A 162 14.02 2.66 -2.57
CA PHE A 162 15.19 2.23 -1.80
C PHE A 162 15.16 2.86 -0.41
N ALA A 163 14.57 2.16 0.55
CA ALA A 163 14.52 2.56 1.95
C ALA A 163 15.52 1.78 2.83
N ALA A 164 15.97 0.60 2.38
CA ALA A 164 16.72 -0.35 3.20
C ALA A 164 18.14 0.08 3.56
N ARG A 165 18.65 1.17 2.98
CA ARG A 165 20.03 1.66 3.14
C ARG A 165 21.10 0.71 2.60
N THR A 166 22.28 1.21 2.30
CA THR A 166 23.46 0.38 2.06
C THR A 166 24.19 0.06 3.37
N ILE A 167 25.17 -0.83 3.30
CA ILE A 167 26.00 -1.23 4.44
C ILE A 167 27.46 -0.86 4.15
N ARG A 168 28.14 -0.36 5.15
CA ARG A 168 29.58 -0.08 5.10
C ARG A 168 30.39 -1.36 5.22
N ASP A 169 31.67 -1.33 4.83
CA ASP A 169 32.58 -2.45 5.01
C ASP A 169 32.74 -2.84 6.48
N SER A 170 32.51 -1.90 7.41
CA SER A 170 32.45 -2.18 8.87
C SER A 170 31.25 -3.06 9.27
N GLY A 171 30.26 -3.23 8.40
CA GLY A 171 29.00 -3.90 8.70
C GLY A 171 27.91 -3.00 9.28
N ASP A 172 28.16 -1.69 9.40
CA ASP A 172 27.21 -0.72 9.91
C ASP A 172 26.29 -0.18 8.79
N PRO A 173 24.98 0.06 9.07
CA PRO A 173 24.11 0.72 8.12
C PRO A 173 24.61 2.13 7.78
N TYR A 174 24.57 2.47 6.50
CA TYR A 174 24.85 3.82 6.02
C TYR A 174 23.54 4.63 5.98
N THR A 175 23.60 5.93 6.21
CA THR A 175 22.44 6.85 6.19
C THR A 175 22.63 7.91 5.11
N GLY A 176 21.52 8.42 4.56
CA GLY A 176 21.52 9.51 3.59
C GLY A 176 21.45 9.06 2.14
N ASP A 177 21.49 7.77 1.86
CA ASP A 177 21.52 7.21 0.50
C ASP A 177 20.16 6.62 0.03
N GLN A 178 19.09 6.93 0.74
CA GLN A 178 17.75 6.47 0.41
C GLN A 178 17.17 7.29 -0.76
N TYR A 179 16.32 6.67 -1.58
CA TYR A 179 15.71 7.36 -2.72
C TYR A 179 14.38 6.75 -3.15
N PHE A 180 13.60 7.57 -3.86
CA PHE A 180 12.49 7.19 -4.69
C PHE A 180 12.83 7.44 -6.15
N ARG A 181 12.42 6.52 -7.00
CA ARG A 181 12.41 6.71 -8.43
C ARG A 181 10.97 6.78 -8.90
N ILE A 182 10.60 7.88 -9.54
CA ILE A 182 9.27 8.13 -10.07
C ILE A 182 9.38 8.27 -11.57
N THR A 183 8.55 7.53 -12.32
CA THR A 183 8.61 7.48 -13.79
C THR A 183 7.32 8.02 -14.38
N ASN A 184 7.43 8.81 -15.45
CA ASN A 184 6.31 9.14 -16.31
C ASN A 184 5.96 7.89 -17.15
N ASN A 185 4.94 7.17 -16.74
CA ASN A 185 4.47 5.95 -17.43
C ASN A 185 3.37 6.23 -18.46
N SER A 186 3.16 7.50 -18.83
CA SER A 186 2.24 7.92 -19.89
C SER A 186 2.94 8.05 -21.25
N ASP A 187 2.18 8.36 -22.29
CA ASP A 187 2.70 8.63 -23.64
C ASP A 187 2.89 10.13 -23.89
N GLU A 188 2.62 10.98 -22.90
CA GLU A 188 2.70 12.43 -22.99
C GLU A 188 3.77 12.99 -22.06
N VAL A 189 4.25 14.21 -22.35
CA VAL A 189 5.11 14.94 -21.43
C VAL A 189 4.30 15.35 -20.20
N LEU A 190 4.72 14.91 -19.02
CA LEU A 190 4.14 15.34 -17.75
C LEU A 190 5.04 16.34 -17.05
N TYR A 191 4.47 17.14 -16.17
CA TYR A 191 5.22 18.10 -15.36
C TYR A 191 5.17 17.68 -13.89
N ALA A 192 6.35 17.62 -13.28
CA ALA A 192 6.47 17.19 -11.88
C ALA A 192 6.18 18.32 -10.88
N ASP A 193 5.91 19.54 -11.34
CA ASP A 193 5.58 20.66 -10.47
C ASP A 193 4.41 20.32 -9.54
N GLY A 194 4.66 20.39 -8.22
CA GLY A 194 3.67 20.04 -7.21
C GLY A 194 3.48 18.54 -6.94
N LEU A 195 4.23 17.65 -7.60
CA LEU A 195 4.19 16.21 -7.33
C LEU A 195 4.63 15.92 -5.89
N PHE A 196 3.75 15.38 -5.06
CA PHE A 196 4.09 15.05 -3.67
C PHE A 196 4.52 13.60 -3.51
N ILE A 197 5.28 13.37 -2.43
CA ILE A 197 5.55 12.05 -1.84
C ILE A 197 5.05 12.10 -0.39
N GLY A 198 4.24 11.12 0.01
CA GLY A 198 3.74 10.97 1.37
C GLY A 198 4.05 9.60 1.96
N GLU A 199 4.38 9.56 3.26
CA GLU A 199 4.52 8.34 4.05
C GLU A 199 3.29 8.15 4.93
N SER A 200 2.69 6.95 4.92
CA SER A 200 1.50 6.65 5.74
C SER A 200 1.75 6.85 7.23
N ALA A 201 0.74 7.34 7.97
CA ALA A 201 0.85 7.51 9.42
C ALA A 201 0.81 6.20 10.18
N PHE A 202 0.29 5.13 9.59
CA PHE A 202 0.14 3.83 10.21
C PHE A 202 1.12 2.80 9.64
N GLN A 203 1.42 1.78 10.46
CA GLN A 203 2.29 0.66 10.10
C GLN A 203 1.47 -0.58 9.76
N GLN A 204 1.83 -1.29 8.71
CA GLN A 204 1.16 -2.53 8.30
C GLN A 204 1.29 -3.68 9.30
N MET A 205 2.25 -3.60 10.21
CA MET A 205 2.55 -4.66 11.19
C MET A 205 1.77 -4.51 12.49
N ILE A 206 1.24 -3.31 12.77
CA ILE A 206 0.51 -2.97 13.99
C ILE A 206 -0.88 -2.49 13.60
N HIS A 207 -1.90 -3.29 13.88
CA HIS A 207 -3.29 -2.89 13.71
C HIS A 207 -3.85 -2.40 15.05
N GLN A 208 -4.41 -1.18 15.04
CA GLN A 208 -5.13 -0.58 16.15
C GLN A 208 -6.53 -0.13 15.67
N ASP A 209 -7.47 -0.01 16.57
CA ASP A 209 -8.79 0.56 16.27
C ASP A 209 -8.70 2.09 16.26
N TYR A 210 -8.11 2.63 15.16
CA TYR A 210 -7.91 4.07 14.98
C TYR A 210 -9.25 4.80 14.79
N LYS A 211 -9.46 5.88 15.54
CA LYS A 211 -10.68 6.69 15.50
C LYS A 211 -10.35 8.18 15.30
N PRO A 212 -11.11 8.88 14.40
CA PRO A 212 -12.08 8.33 13.45
C PRO A 212 -11.42 7.48 12.36
N TYR A 213 -12.14 6.53 11.79
CA TYR A 213 -11.69 5.76 10.65
C TYR A 213 -11.89 6.57 9.35
N ILE A 214 -10.86 6.66 8.48
CA ILE A 214 -10.91 7.52 7.28
C ILE A 214 -10.40 6.84 5.99
N LEU A 215 -9.81 5.63 6.08
CA LEU A 215 -9.03 5.03 4.97
C LEU A 215 -9.81 4.79 3.67
N ASP A 216 -11.14 4.73 3.72
CA ASP A 216 -11.98 4.58 2.52
C ASP A 216 -11.87 5.79 1.57
N LYS A 217 -11.69 6.99 2.14
CA LYS A 217 -11.74 8.26 1.40
C LYS A 217 -10.45 9.06 1.45
N GLU A 218 -9.68 8.88 2.51
CA GLU A 218 -8.50 9.69 2.81
C GLU A 218 -7.36 8.81 3.34
N THR A 219 -6.14 9.14 2.96
CA THR A 219 -4.92 8.48 3.47
C THR A 219 -4.26 9.36 4.52
N PRO A 220 -4.17 8.90 5.79
CA PRO A 220 -3.42 9.61 6.82
C PRO A 220 -1.92 9.48 6.54
N VAL A 221 -1.20 10.60 6.59
CA VAL A 221 0.25 10.66 6.35
C VAL A 221 0.98 11.36 7.49
N GLN A 222 2.15 10.82 7.85
CA GLN A 222 3.01 11.38 8.89
C GLN A 222 4.18 12.20 8.34
N TYR A 223 4.46 12.10 7.05
CA TYR A 223 5.39 12.94 6.32
C TYR A 223 4.86 13.22 4.93
N LEU A 224 4.91 14.48 4.51
CA LEU A 224 4.50 14.91 3.18
C LEU A 224 5.43 15.99 2.66
N THR A 225 6.02 15.75 1.52
CA THR A 225 6.86 16.70 0.79
C THR A 225 6.48 16.71 -0.68
N LYS A 226 6.76 17.79 -1.39
CA LYS A 226 6.44 17.90 -2.82
C LYS A 226 7.52 18.60 -3.62
N VAL A 227 7.57 18.34 -4.90
CA VAL A 227 8.36 19.12 -5.87
C VAL A 227 7.88 20.57 -5.83
N PRO A 228 8.78 21.56 -5.82
CA PRO A 228 8.41 22.97 -5.90
C PRO A 228 7.49 23.29 -7.08
N GLY A 229 6.59 24.24 -6.90
CA GLY A 229 5.65 24.64 -7.91
C GLY A 229 4.24 24.11 -7.69
N MET A 230 3.35 24.38 -8.63
CA MET A 230 1.93 24.05 -8.58
C MET A 230 1.52 23.27 -9.82
N HIS A 231 0.92 22.10 -9.61
CA HIS A 231 0.41 21.25 -10.67
C HIS A 231 -0.61 21.99 -11.57
N GLY A 232 -0.44 21.82 -12.89
CA GLY A 232 -1.31 22.42 -13.90
C GLY A 232 -1.15 23.94 -14.07
N LYS A 233 -0.21 24.59 -13.35
CA LYS A 233 0.07 26.03 -13.48
C LYS A 233 1.52 26.30 -13.88
N ASP A 234 2.47 25.72 -13.12
CA ASP A 234 3.88 25.83 -13.42
C ASP A 234 4.29 24.69 -14.36
N HIS A 235 5.17 24.93 -15.28
CA HIS A 235 5.66 23.92 -16.23
C HIS A 235 7.19 23.92 -16.22
N LYS A 236 7.77 23.93 -15.02
CA LYS A 236 9.22 24.06 -14.81
C LYS A 236 9.96 22.74 -14.92
N TYR A 237 9.31 21.64 -14.54
CA TYR A 237 9.95 20.32 -14.44
C TYR A 237 9.30 19.30 -15.39
N PRO A 238 9.56 19.40 -16.74
CA PRO A 238 9.00 18.47 -17.70
C PRO A 238 9.69 17.11 -17.61
N VAL A 239 8.89 16.04 -17.66
CA VAL A 239 9.34 14.65 -17.67
C VAL A 239 8.82 13.96 -18.91
N GLN A 240 9.71 13.54 -19.78
CA GLN A 240 9.36 12.87 -21.03
C GLN A 240 8.73 11.49 -20.77
N PRO A 241 7.93 10.95 -21.71
CA PRO A 241 7.44 9.57 -21.64
C PRO A 241 8.57 8.57 -21.36
N GLY A 242 8.38 7.69 -20.38
CA GLY A 242 9.36 6.71 -19.94
C GLY A 242 10.54 7.26 -19.12
N ALA A 243 10.71 8.58 -19.03
CA ALA A 243 11.75 9.19 -18.22
C ALA A 243 11.43 9.10 -16.73
N SER A 244 12.46 9.08 -15.91
CA SER A 244 12.35 8.97 -14.45
C SER A 244 12.98 10.17 -13.75
N LEU A 245 12.42 10.50 -12.59
CA LEU A 245 12.98 11.39 -11.59
C LEU A 245 13.58 10.56 -10.46
N ILE A 246 14.78 10.91 -10.02
CA ILE A 246 15.37 10.43 -8.77
C ILE A 246 15.18 11.53 -7.72
N ILE A 247 14.51 11.18 -6.64
CA ILE A 247 14.29 12.03 -5.47
C ILE A 247 14.95 11.31 -4.30
N CYS A 248 15.92 11.92 -3.64
CA CYS A 248 16.73 11.23 -2.65
C CYS A 248 16.82 11.99 -1.33
N ASP A 249 17.42 11.35 -0.35
CA ASP A 249 17.75 11.96 0.95
C ASP A 249 18.79 13.05 0.73
N ASN A 250 20.05 12.68 0.55
CA ASN A 250 21.09 13.66 0.23
C ASN A 250 21.57 13.49 -1.22
N ALA A 251 21.46 14.51 -2.04
CA ALA A 251 21.85 14.51 -3.44
C ALA A 251 23.36 14.69 -3.64
N ILE A 252 24.17 13.80 -3.04
CA ILE A 252 25.63 13.85 -3.09
C ILE A 252 26.22 12.54 -3.63
N ASN A 253 27.50 12.54 -3.93
CA ASN A 253 28.21 11.28 -4.18
C ASN A 253 28.47 10.56 -2.87
N HIS A 254 27.65 9.55 -2.56
CA HIS A 254 27.85 8.67 -1.39
C HIS A 254 28.91 7.60 -1.64
N LYS A 255 29.19 7.27 -2.91
CA LYS A 255 30.09 6.20 -3.31
C LYS A 255 31.55 6.67 -3.30
N THR A 256 31.98 7.16 -2.16
CA THR A 256 33.39 7.55 -1.95
C THR A 256 33.99 6.73 -0.80
N PRO A 257 35.35 6.54 -0.76
CA PRO A 257 36.01 5.81 0.32
C PRO A 257 35.70 6.37 1.73
N GLU A 258 35.53 7.70 1.83
CA GLU A 258 35.29 8.40 3.09
C GLU A 258 33.85 8.23 3.58
N ARG A 259 32.92 7.93 2.66
CA ARG A 259 31.49 7.75 2.98
C ARG A 259 31.11 6.29 3.01
N ASN A 260 30.80 5.72 1.85
CA ASN A 260 30.48 4.31 1.72
C ASN A 260 30.69 3.83 0.26
N PRO A 261 31.77 3.12 -0.07
CA PRO A 261 32.02 2.64 -1.43
C PRO A 261 30.94 1.68 -1.97
N ASN A 262 30.12 1.12 -1.09
CA ASN A 262 29.02 0.22 -1.45
C ASN A 262 27.70 0.97 -1.76
N SER A 263 27.68 2.30 -1.67
CA SER A 263 26.53 3.15 -1.95
C SER A 263 26.52 3.65 -3.40
N PHE A 264 25.80 4.74 -3.66
CA PHE A 264 25.55 5.31 -4.97
C PHE A 264 26.12 6.71 -5.10
N ASP A 265 26.33 7.16 -6.32
CA ASP A 265 26.48 8.58 -6.64
C ASP A 265 25.08 9.15 -6.96
N LEU A 266 24.53 9.92 -6.02
CA LEU A 266 23.23 10.60 -6.13
C LEU A 266 23.38 12.09 -6.47
N SER A 267 24.58 12.58 -6.74
CA SER A 267 24.84 14.01 -7.02
C SER A 267 24.10 14.54 -8.28
N LYS A 268 23.53 13.64 -9.09
CA LYS A 268 22.70 13.96 -10.26
C LYS A 268 21.22 13.67 -10.05
N ALA A 269 20.78 13.51 -8.79
CA ALA A 269 19.36 13.40 -8.47
C ALA A 269 18.59 14.64 -8.96
N ASN A 270 17.32 14.49 -9.21
CA ASN A 270 16.49 15.59 -9.70
C ASN A 270 16.03 16.49 -8.56
N PHE A 271 15.83 15.90 -7.37
CA PHE A 271 15.40 16.58 -6.15
C PHE A 271 15.97 15.87 -4.93
N GLU A 272 16.10 16.62 -3.82
CA GLU A 272 16.36 16.05 -2.50
C GLU A 272 15.33 16.55 -1.47
N TRP A 273 15.02 15.72 -0.47
CA TRP A 273 14.13 16.12 0.62
C TRP A 273 14.95 16.65 1.80
N TYR A 274 15.61 17.76 1.59
CA TYR A 274 16.40 18.41 2.65
C TYR A 274 15.51 18.78 3.84
N ASP A 275 15.91 18.34 5.03
CA ASP A 275 15.22 18.62 6.29
C ASP A 275 16.10 19.48 7.21
N GLU A 276 15.73 20.72 7.38
CA GLU A 276 16.39 21.60 8.35
C GLU A 276 16.14 21.08 9.78
N SER A 277 17.21 20.67 10.46
CA SER A 277 17.15 20.16 11.82
C SER A 277 17.55 21.23 12.84
N THR A 278 16.76 21.35 13.89
CA THR A 278 17.10 22.21 15.05
C THR A 278 18.13 21.56 16.00
N ASN A 279 18.44 20.27 15.79
CA ASN A 279 19.42 19.55 16.59
C ASN A 279 20.79 19.54 15.90
N PRO A 280 21.82 20.23 16.43
CA PRO A 280 23.15 20.32 15.80
C PRO A 280 23.88 18.95 15.71
N LYS A 281 23.40 17.93 16.38
CA LYS A 281 23.96 16.56 16.31
C LYS A 281 23.31 15.71 15.22
N VAL A 282 22.22 16.19 14.63
CA VAL A 282 21.46 15.50 13.59
C VAL A 282 21.22 16.51 12.49
N THR A 283 22.19 16.64 11.59
CA THR A 283 22.15 17.59 10.46
C THR A 283 21.96 16.82 9.18
N ASP A 284 21.17 17.37 8.29
CA ASP A 284 21.05 16.94 6.90
C ASP A 284 22.12 17.62 6.04
N ILE A 285 22.35 17.10 4.84
CA ILE A 285 23.33 17.61 3.89
C ILE A 285 22.59 18.15 2.68
N ASP A 286 22.65 19.46 2.49
CA ASP A 286 22.10 20.16 1.33
C ASP A 286 23.06 20.15 0.16
N ASN A 287 22.58 19.89 -1.06
CA ASN A 287 23.32 20.13 -2.29
C ASN A 287 22.71 21.32 -3.03
N PRO A 288 23.33 22.51 -3.01
CA PRO A 288 22.76 23.72 -3.61
C PRO A 288 22.54 23.63 -5.14
N GLU A 289 23.13 22.63 -5.80
CA GLU A 289 22.93 22.39 -7.24
C GLU A 289 21.68 21.54 -7.54
N VAL A 290 21.06 20.94 -6.50
CA VAL A 290 19.86 20.10 -6.63
C VAL A 290 18.69 20.76 -5.91
N PRO A 291 17.54 20.98 -6.57
CA PRO A 291 16.40 21.60 -5.93
C PRO A 291 15.87 20.80 -4.74
N ASN A 292 15.63 21.50 -3.63
CA ASN A 292 14.98 20.92 -2.45
C ASN A 292 13.49 20.74 -2.66
N MET A 293 12.93 19.64 -2.14
CA MET A 293 11.49 19.46 -2.02
C MET A 293 10.90 20.43 -0.99
N GLU A 294 9.65 20.86 -1.21
CA GLU A 294 8.90 21.65 -0.24
C GLU A 294 8.24 20.74 0.81
N ARG A 295 8.71 20.78 2.05
CA ARG A 295 8.11 20.01 3.14
C ARG A 295 6.79 20.65 3.59
N LEU A 296 5.69 19.92 3.53
CA LEU A 296 4.36 20.37 3.95
C LEU A 296 4.00 19.88 5.35
N TYR A 297 4.43 18.67 5.71
CA TYR A 297 4.17 18.10 7.02
C TYR A 297 5.25 17.11 7.44
N THR A 298 5.59 17.08 8.72
CA THR A 298 6.44 16.06 9.33
C THR A 298 6.08 15.85 10.80
N TYR A 299 6.03 14.58 11.21
CA TYR A 299 5.91 14.21 12.63
C TYR A 299 7.24 14.35 13.37
N SER A 300 8.36 14.34 12.65
CA SER A 300 9.71 14.44 13.20
C SER A 300 10.11 15.90 13.44
N ARG A 301 10.90 16.14 14.48
CA ARG A 301 11.50 17.46 14.76
C ARG A 301 12.92 17.61 14.21
N THR A 302 13.43 16.54 13.57
CA THR A 302 14.77 16.50 13.01
C THR A 302 14.70 16.21 11.52
N ILE A 303 15.48 15.26 11.03
CA ILE A 303 15.44 14.80 9.65
C ILE A 303 14.49 13.59 9.52
N TRP A 304 13.87 13.47 8.37
CA TRP A 304 13.08 12.30 7.99
C TRP A 304 13.87 11.40 7.03
N GLY A 305 13.56 10.13 7.06
CA GLY A 305 13.98 9.16 6.05
C GLY A 305 13.04 7.97 6.04
N PRO A 306 12.80 7.36 4.89
CA PRO A 306 11.99 6.16 4.77
C PRO A 306 12.47 5.08 5.73
N HIS A 307 11.52 4.42 6.42
CA HIS A 307 11.89 3.41 7.42
C HIS A 307 12.61 2.22 6.79
N ASP A 308 13.84 1.94 7.23
CA ASP A 308 14.78 0.98 6.62
C ASP A 308 14.32 -0.50 6.65
N ARG A 309 13.22 -0.81 7.33
CA ARG A 309 12.61 -2.15 7.38
C ARG A 309 11.34 -2.28 6.55
N GLY A 310 10.82 -1.17 5.98
CA GLY A 310 9.62 -1.16 5.15
C GLY A 310 8.33 -1.32 5.94
N PHE A 311 8.12 -0.44 6.96
CA PHE A 311 6.92 -0.48 7.80
C PHE A 311 5.75 0.32 7.26
N TYR A 312 6.00 1.26 6.36
CA TYR A 312 5.04 2.26 5.92
C TYR A 312 4.73 2.15 4.43
N SER A 313 3.56 2.61 4.04
CA SER A 313 3.18 2.79 2.63
C SER A 313 3.62 4.17 2.15
N TYR A 314 3.85 4.27 0.85
CA TYR A 314 4.19 5.52 0.18
C TYR A 314 3.17 5.84 -0.89
N ILE A 315 2.82 7.11 -0.99
CA ILE A 315 1.87 7.64 -1.97
C ILE A 315 2.51 8.79 -2.74
N ILE A 316 2.13 8.93 -4.01
CA ILE A 316 2.44 10.10 -4.82
C ILE A 316 1.17 10.66 -5.45
N GLY A 317 1.17 11.93 -5.76
CA GLY A 317 0.03 12.60 -6.39
C GLY A 317 0.18 14.11 -6.39
N PHE A 318 -0.95 14.80 -6.53
CA PHE A 318 -0.99 16.25 -6.59
C PHE A 318 -2.05 16.80 -5.66
N LEU A 319 -1.72 17.86 -4.92
CA LEU A 319 -2.70 18.53 -4.08
C LEU A 319 -3.77 19.20 -4.93
N GLY A 320 -5.03 19.05 -4.56
CA GLY A 320 -6.16 19.74 -5.16
C GLY A 320 -6.33 21.18 -4.66
N VAL A 321 -5.48 21.63 -3.72
CA VAL A 321 -5.46 22.96 -3.11
C VAL A 321 -4.03 23.48 -3.01
N ASP A 322 -3.87 24.77 -2.72
CA ASP A 322 -2.54 25.35 -2.47
C ASP A 322 -1.96 24.90 -1.12
N ASN A 323 -0.66 25.11 -0.94
CA ASN A 323 0.08 24.69 0.26
C ASN A 323 -0.49 25.29 1.55
N GLN A 324 -0.86 26.57 1.53
CA GLN A 324 -1.39 27.24 2.71
C GLN A 324 -2.72 26.63 3.13
N THR A 325 -3.64 26.43 2.19
CA THR A 325 -4.92 25.77 2.44
C THR A 325 -4.69 24.36 2.99
N PHE A 326 -3.81 23.56 2.37
CA PHE A 326 -3.55 22.20 2.84
C PHE A 326 -3.01 22.16 4.28
N THR A 327 -2.12 23.09 4.62
CA THR A 327 -1.44 23.08 5.93
C THR A 327 -2.25 23.72 7.06
N THR A 328 -3.26 24.54 6.74
CA THR A 328 -4.01 25.32 7.76
C THR A 328 -5.48 24.96 7.88
N ASP A 329 -6.09 24.38 6.83
CA ASP A 329 -7.51 24.00 6.86
C ASP A 329 -7.69 22.68 7.65
N GLU A 330 -8.62 22.68 8.61
CA GLU A 330 -8.95 21.53 9.46
C GLU A 330 -9.42 20.31 8.63
N SER A 331 -9.94 20.52 7.42
CA SER A 331 -10.36 19.46 6.51
C SER A 331 -9.23 18.50 6.15
N TYR A 332 -7.97 18.96 6.20
CA TYR A 332 -6.77 18.17 5.89
C TYR A 332 -5.98 17.77 7.13
N GLN A 333 -6.41 18.19 8.32
CA GLN A 333 -5.80 17.78 9.59
C GLN A 333 -6.48 16.51 10.09
N TYR A 334 -5.75 15.66 10.78
CA TYR A 334 -6.25 14.38 11.26
C TYR A 334 -5.78 14.09 12.68
N ASP A 335 -6.62 14.41 13.63
CA ASP A 335 -6.45 14.00 15.02
C ASP A 335 -7.07 12.61 15.19
N TYR A 336 -6.25 11.66 15.64
CA TYR A 336 -6.72 10.29 15.84
C TYR A 336 -6.32 9.72 17.19
N SER A 337 -7.06 8.70 17.60
CA SER A 337 -6.81 8.00 18.84
C SER A 337 -7.02 6.49 18.68
N TYR A 338 -6.41 5.74 19.58
CA TYR A 338 -6.66 4.32 19.77
C TYR A 338 -6.40 3.92 21.21
N LYS A 339 -6.97 2.78 21.64
CA LYS A 339 -6.74 2.22 22.98
C LYS A 339 -5.57 1.24 22.93
N PHE A 340 -4.53 1.55 23.68
CA PHE A 340 -3.38 0.65 23.86
C PHE A 340 -3.53 -0.11 25.17
N THR A 341 -3.49 -1.45 25.11
CA THR A 341 -3.60 -2.33 26.27
C THR A 341 -2.25 -2.97 26.59
N TYR A 342 -1.79 -2.80 27.81
CA TYR A 342 -0.60 -3.46 28.33
C TYR A 342 -0.94 -4.13 29.68
N GLY A 343 -0.98 -5.46 29.70
CA GLY A 343 -1.49 -6.22 30.81
C GLY A 343 -2.96 -5.86 31.10
N THR A 344 -3.25 -5.40 32.30
CA THR A 344 -4.59 -4.92 32.72
C THR A 344 -4.81 -3.41 32.49
N THR A 345 -3.77 -2.69 32.06
CA THR A 345 -3.84 -1.23 31.89
C THR A 345 -4.27 -0.90 30.47
N VAL A 346 -5.32 -0.10 30.34
CA VAL A 346 -5.77 0.48 29.07
C VAL A 346 -5.44 1.96 29.06
N LYS A 347 -4.75 2.42 28.03
CA LYS A 347 -4.35 3.82 27.85
C LYS A 347 -4.90 4.36 26.54
N ASP A 348 -5.55 5.53 26.59
CA ASP A 348 -5.93 6.26 25.38
C ASP A 348 -4.69 6.95 24.80
N MET A 349 -4.36 6.58 23.56
CA MET A 349 -3.29 7.16 22.77
C MET A 349 -3.90 8.17 21.80
N LYS A 350 -3.32 9.38 21.73
CA LYS A 350 -3.79 10.46 20.86
C LYS A 350 -2.62 10.97 20.04
N PHE A 351 -2.84 11.15 18.76
CA PHE A 351 -1.83 11.58 17.78
C PHE A 351 -2.44 12.53 16.77
N HIS A 352 -1.55 13.22 16.07
CA HIS A 352 -1.88 14.10 14.97
C HIS A 352 -1.12 13.66 13.71
N ALA A 353 -1.77 13.78 12.57
CA ALA A 353 -1.23 13.60 11.23
C ALA A 353 -1.96 14.55 10.27
N VAL A 354 -1.57 14.61 9.02
CA VAL A 354 -2.39 15.19 7.96
C VAL A 354 -3.04 14.07 7.14
N LYS A 355 -4.08 14.39 6.37
CA LYS A 355 -4.79 13.43 5.54
C LYS A 355 -4.90 13.93 4.10
N VAL A 356 -4.65 13.02 3.17
CA VAL A 356 -4.70 13.28 1.74
C VAL A 356 -5.92 12.57 1.16
N PRO A 357 -6.84 13.28 0.48
CA PRO A 357 -7.93 12.63 -0.25
C PRO A 357 -7.41 11.58 -1.23
N ASN A 358 -7.99 10.38 -1.22
CA ASN A 358 -7.55 9.27 -2.08
C ASN A 358 -7.65 9.63 -3.58
N THR A 359 -8.53 10.56 -3.95
CA THR A 359 -8.69 11.07 -5.31
C THR A 359 -7.52 11.93 -5.81
N TRP A 360 -6.65 12.40 -4.92
CA TRP A 360 -5.45 13.19 -5.27
C TRP A 360 -4.21 12.30 -5.49
N ILE A 361 -4.32 11.02 -5.13
CA ILE A 361 -3.23 10.05 -5.21
C ILE A 361 -3.23 9.42 -6.60
N THR A 362 -2.09 9.49 -7.28
CA THR A 362 -1.91 8.93 -8.63
C THR A 362 -1.33 7.53 -8.60
N ASP A 363 -0.50 7.22 -7.59
CA ASP A 363 0.05 5.89 -7.38
C ASP A 363 0.41 5.69 -5.90
N ALA A 364 0.40 4.45 -5.46
CA ALA A 364 0.71 4.06 -4.10
C ALA A 364 1.44 2.71 -4.05
N VAL A 365 2.30 2.55 -3.05
CA VAL A 365 3.01 1.30 -2.79
C VAL A 365 2.90 0.95 -1.32
N VAL A 366 2.27 -0.18 -1.03
CA VAL A 366 2.29 -0.76 0.31
C VAL A 366 3.60 -1.50 0.50
N LEU A 367 4.46 -1.01 1.39
CA LEU A 367 5.62 -1.77 1.86
C LEU A 367 5.29 -2.46 3.18
N ALA A 368 5.70 -3.71 3.31
CA ALA A 368 5.56 -4.44 4.57
C ALA A 368 6.76 -5.39 4.79
N ILE A 369 6.94 -5.89 5.99
CA ILE A 369 7.76 -7.06 6.23
C ILE A 369 6.94 -8.28 5.80
N LYS A 370 7.51 -9.11 4.91
CA LYS A 370 6.78 -10.18 4.20
C LYS A 370 5.92 -11.05 5.12
N ASP A 371 6.51 -11.58 6.18
CA ASP A 371 5.87 -12.58 7.04
C ASP A 371 5.14 -11.96 8.26
N GLN A 372 5.06 -10.62 8.33
CA GLN A 372 4.53 -9.90 9.50
C GLN A 372 3.44 -8.87 9.18
N LYS A 373 3.07 -8.74 7.90
CA LYS A 373 1.96 -7.85 7.50
C LYS A 373 0.64 -8.33 8.14
N LYS A 374 -0.08 -7.40 8.76
CA LYS A 374 -1.37 -7.68 9.40
C LYS A 374 -2.55 -7.04 8.67
N TRP A 375 -2.36 -5.84 8.10
CA TRP A 375 -3.44 -5.09 7.47
C TRP A 375 -2.92 -4.11 6.42
N ASN A 376 -3.81 -3.47 5.66
CA ASN A 376 -3.48 -2.37 4.77
C ASN A 376 -3.73 -1.04 5.47
N VAL A 377 -2.78 -0.12 5.38
CA VAL A 377 -2.83 1.21 6.01
C VAL A 377 -3.29 2.30 5.04
N ILE A 378 -3.56 1.94 3.80
CA ILE A 378 -4.19 2.77 2.78
C ILE A 378 -5.35 1.99 2.17
N SER A 379 -6.21 2.69 1.43
CA SER A 379 -7.33 2.04 0.73
C SER A 379 -6.84 0.99 -0.26
N SER A 380 -7.50 -0.15 -0.33
CA SER A 380 -7.25 -1.17 -1.37
C SER A 380 -7.60 -0.69 -2.79
N THR A 381 -8.31 0.45 -2.91
CA THR A 381 -8.51 1.13 -4.20
C THR A 381 -7.22 1.70 -4.77
N LEU A 382 -6.28 2.05 -3.90
CA LEU A 382 -4.98 2.61 -4.28
C LEU A 382 -3.92 1.50 -4.47
N ASP A 383 -3.89 0.52 -3.57
CA ASP A 383 -3.00 -0.63 -3.66
C ASP A 383 -3.56 -1.81 -2.86
N ASN A 384 -3.81 -2.93 -3.54
CA ASN A 384 -4.43 -4.12 -2.94
C ASN A 384 -3.41 -5.15 -2.44
N GLY A 385 -2.16 -5.06 -2.87
CA GLY A 385 -1.08 -5.98 -2.50
C GLY A 385 -0.12 -5.40 -1.47
N TYR A 386 1.10 -5.92 -1.47
CA TYR A 386 2.24 -5.32 -0.78
C TYR A 386 3.56 -5.82 -1.36
N ALA A 387 4.55 -4.94 -1.39
CA ALA A 387 5.93 -5.26 -1.74
C ALA A 387 6.79 -5.39 -0.45
N TRP A 388 7.93 -6.03 -0.55
CA TRP A 388 8.85 -6.22 0.58
C TRP A 388 10.30 -6.31 0.11
N PHE A 389 11.23 -5.88 0.93
CA PHE A 389 12.66 -6.18 0.82
C PHE A 389 13.20 -6.90 2.06
N SER A 390 12.40 -7.03 3.14
CA SER A 390 12.68 -7.83 4.33
C SER A 390 11.67 -8.97 4.46
N LYS A 391 12.11 -10.15 4.89
CA LYS A 391 11.22 -11.29 5.19
C LYS A 391 10.69 -11.23 6.61
N VAL A 392 11.56 -10.97 7.55
CA VAL A 392 11.27 -10.85 8.99
C VAL A 392 11.83 -9.54 9.53
N ASP A 393 11.36 -9.11 10.70
CA ASP A 393 11.91 -7.93 11.35
C ASP A 393 13.40 -8.14 11.68
N HIS A 394 14.18 -7.07 11.58
CA HIS A 394 15.65 -7.06 11.72
C HIS A 394 16.41 -7.95 10.71
N ASP A 395 15.79 -8.33 9.59
CA ASP A 395 16.47 -9.08 8.52
C ASP A 395 17.64 -8.24 7.95
N LYS A 396 18.87 -8.65 8.23
CA LYS A 396 20.08 -7.98 7.75
C LYS A 396 20.27 -8.12 6.23
N GLN A 397 19.62 -9.10 5.59
CA GLN A 397 19.70 -9.29 4.14
C GLN A 397 18.93 -8.22 3.35
N ARG A 398 18.19 -7.31 4.02
CA ARG A 398 17.51 -6.19 3.37
C ARG A 398 18.45 -5.12 2.82
N TYR A 399 19.63 -4.95 3.44
CA TYR A 399 20.56 -3.89 3.07
C TYR A 399 20.97 -3.96 1.59
N GLY A 400 20.98 -2.81 0.93
CA GLY A 400 21.25 -2.70 -0.50
C GLY A 400 20.12 -3.22 -1.40
N LYS A 401 18.96 -3.60 -0.86
CA LYS A 401 17.80 -4.04 -1.64
C LYS A 401 16.74 -2.94 -1.73
N ALA A 402 16.12 -2.87 -2.90
CA ALA A 402 14.97 -2.03 -3.20
C ALA A 402 13.77 -2.90 -3.60
N VAL A 403 12.60 -2.30 -3.60
CA VAL A 403 11.46 -2.79 -4.38
C VAL A 403 11.41 -2.01 -5.68
N ARG A 404 11.40 -2.72 -6.81
CA ARG A 404 11.36 -2.15 -8.16
C ARG A 404 10.16 -2.66 -8.89
N ARG A 405 9.45 -1.73 -9.57
CA ARG A 405 8.29 -2.07 -10.40
C ARG A 405 8.75 -2.86 -11.62
N LYS A 406 8.02 -3.90 -11.95
CA LYS A 406 8.26 -4.73 -13.14
C LYS A 406 7.96 -3.95 -14.42
N TYR A 407 8.62 -4.34 -15.49
CA TYR A 407 8.50 -3.69 -16.80
C TYR A 407 7.93 -4.66 -17.83
N ASP A 408 6.93 -4.23 -18.57
CA ASP A 408 6.43 -4.95 -19.74
C ASP A 408 7.19 -4.47 -20.98
N SER A 409 8.13 -5.30 -21.47
CA SER A 409 8.96 -5.00 -22.64
C SER A 409 8.18 -4.95 -23.95
N LYS A 410 6.95 -5.48 -24.01
CA LYS A 410 6.09 -5.41 -25.19
C LYS A 410 5.30 -4.10 -25.23
N ALA A 411 4.80 -3.68 -24.08
CA ALA A 411 4.08 -2.43 -23.95
C ALA A 411 5.01 -1.22 -23.78
N HIS A 412 6.30 -1.43 -23.49
CA HIS A 412 7.26 -0.41 -23.09
C HIS A 412 6.80 0.43 -21.91
N LYS A 413 6.15 -0.21 -20.93
CA LYS A 413 5.53 0.41 -19.76
C LYS A 413 5.90 -0.32 -18.47
N LEU A 414 5.91 0.41 -17.38
CA LEU A 414 5.92 -0.19 -16.05
C LEU A 414 4.56 -0.82 -15.77
N ILE A 415 4.58 -2.02 -15.18
CA ILE A 415 3.35 -2.73 -14.83
C ILE A 415 2.75 -2.05 -13.61
N ASP A 416 1.53 -1.56 -13.75
CA ASP A 416 0.77 -1.00 -12.65
C ASP A 416 -0.65 -1.54 -12.68
N THR A 417 -0.96 -2.38 -11.70
CA THR A 417 -2.26 -3.01 -11.51
C THR A 417 -2.90 -2.62 -10.18
N ASN A 418 -2.34 -1.62 -9.49
CA ASN A 418 -2.66 -1.27 -8.11
C ASN A 418 -2.60 -2.50 -7.17
N ASP A 419 -1.60 -3.33 -7.36
CA ASP A 419 -1.29 -4.50 -6.54
C ASP A 419 0.24 -4.63 -6.44
N SER A 420 0.82 -4.03 -5.40
CA SER A 420 2.27 -4.01 -5.21
C SER A 420 2.90 -5.41 -5.16
N GLN A 421 2.15 -6.45 -4.79
CA GLN A 421 2.66 -7.82 -4.78
C GLN A 421 2.85 -8.37 -6.20
N ARG A 422 2.00 -7.97 -7.14
CA ARG A 422 2.11 -8.35 -8.56
C ARG A 422 3.09 -7.47 -9.30
N ASP A 423 3.08 -6.18 -8.99
CA ASP A 423 3.74 -5.14 -9.76
C ASP A 423 5.21 -4.99 -9.42
N PHE A 424 5.61 -5.32 -8.19
CA PHE A 424 6.98 -5.13 -7.72
C PHE A 424 7.75 -6.44 -7.53
N GLU A 425 9.06 -6.32 -7.51
CA GLU A 425 10.01 -7.36 -7.13
C GLU A 425 11.10 -6.79 -6.23
N THR A 426 11.68 -7.65 -5.38
CA THR A 426 12.84 -7.30 -4.55
C THR A 426 14.11 -7.46 -5.38
N VAL A 427 14.87 -6.38 -5.54
CA VAL A 427 16.08 -6.33 -6.35
C VAL A 427 17.25 -5.72 -5.59
N LYS A 428 18.47 -5.81 -6.13
CA LYS A 428 19.56 -4.93 -5.72
C LYS A 428 19.21 -3.50 -6.16
N ALA A 429 19.31 -2.54 -5.26
CA ALA A 429 19.05 -1.14 -5.54
C ALA A 429 19.97 -0.60 -6.63
N ASP A 430 19.40 0.15 -7.57
CA ASP A 430 20.13 0.83 -8.63
C ASP A 430 19.31 2.05 -9.08
N PRO A 431 19.65 3.27 -8.60
CA PRO A 431 18.90 4.48 -8.96
C PRO A 431 18.93 4.78 -10.45
N TRP A 432 19.96 4.30 -11.16
CA TRP A 432 20.19 4.57 -12.58
C TRP A 432 19.86 3.37 -13.49
N TYR A 433 19.13 2.38 -12.96
CA TYR A 433 18.70 1.20 -13.71
C TYR A 433 17.94 1.60 -14.99
N VAL A 434 18.28 0.95 -16.11
CA VAL A 434 17.59 1.15 -17.39
C VAL A 434 16.61 0.01 -17.61
N PHE A 435 15.33 0.33 -17.68
CA PHE A 435 14.29 -0.65 -18.02
C PHE A 435 14.46 -1.09 -19.50
N LYS A 436 14.42 -2.39 -19.77
CA LYS A 436 14.67 -2.99 -21.10
C LYS A 436 13.58 -3.98 -21.46
#